data_41fcd15cf1caf64293aeab6ec992ff93
#
_entry.id   41fcd15cf1caf64293aeab6ec992ff93
#
_cell.length_a   1.000
_cell.length_b   1.000
_cell.length_c   1.000
_cell.angle_alpha   90.00
_cell.angle_beta   90.00
_cell.angle_gamma   90.00
#
_symmetry.space_group_name_H-M   'P 1'
#
loop_
_entity.id
_entity.type
_entity.pdbx_description
1 polymer ?
#
loop_
_entity_poly.entity_id
_entity_poly.type
_entity_poly.pdbx_seq_one_letter_code
_entity_poly.pdbx_strand_id
1 'polypeptide(L)'
;MFTGIIEEIGEITAIAESGDGWRLTVRAPKAAADAVHGESIAVSGVCLTVVGSTAETFDADVMKQTLDVAALGAATVGTRVNIEKAMPVGARLGGHIVQGHVDGTGVVLEVRPGAQWSVLRISLPDDLAPLVVDKGSISVDGTSLTVSAVSPSTPSTGSGTQEGSGTQEGSGTLEGSGTRGGHWFEVSLIPETLAATTLGTRVVGDRVNLETDILARHVERLLAFRAAPEGGSR
;
A
#
# COMPACT_ATOMS: atom_id res chain seq x y z
N MET A 1 -2.59 -6.21 -15.14
CA MET A 1 -2.64 -7.06 -13.93
C MET A 1 -1.23 -7.51 -13.59
N PHE A 2 -0.95 -7.63 -12.29
CA PHE A 2 0.34 -7.94 -11.71
C PHE A 2 0.18 -9.11 -10.72
N THR A 3 1.30 -9.60 -10.22
CA THR A 3 1.34 -10.71 -9.25
C THR A 3 1.74 -10.25 -7.86
N GLY A 4 2.30 -9.06 -7.74
CA GLY A 4 2.94 -8.54 -6.55
C GLY A 4 4.33 -9.14 -6.28
N ILE A 5 4.95 -9.73 -7.28
CA ILE A 5 6.33 -10.19 -7.23
C ILE A 5 7.22 -9.14 -7.89
N ILE A 6 7.94 -8.42 -7.06
CA ILE A 6 8.79 -7.32 -7.53
C ILE A 6 9.96 -7.86 -8.34
N GLU A 7 10.18 -7.27 -9.51
CA GLU A 7 11.22 -7.71 -10.44
C GLU A 7 12.52 -6.95 -10.27
N GLU A 8 12.45 -5.66 -9.92
CA GLU A 8 13.61 -4.83 -9.60
C GLU A 8 13.22 -3.63 -8.75
N ILE A 9 14.21 -2.96 -8.18
CA ILE A 9 14.05 -1.66 -7.54
C ILE A 9 14.53 -0.60 -8.53
N GLY A 10 13.60 0.22 -9.02
CA GLY A 10 13.87 1.37 -9.86
C GLY A 10 14.10 2.65 -9.06
N GLU A 11 14.36 3.73 -9.79
CA GLU A 11 14.57 5.07 -9.25
C GLU A 11 13.87 6.12 -10.12
N ILE A 12 13.14 7.04 -9.52
CA ILE A 12 12.58 8.19 -10.23
C ILE A 12 13.71 9.15 -10.55
N THR A 13 14.03 9.33 -11.83
CA THR A 13 15.14 10.19 -12.29
C THR A 13 14.68 11.57 -12.76
N ALA A 14 13.41 11.71 -13.13
CA ALA A 14 12.82 13.01 -13.46
C ALA A 14 11.34 13.05 -13.12
N ILE A 15 10.87 14.23 -12.77
CA ILE A 15 9.46 14.56 -12.55
C ILE A 15 9.19 15.86 -13.31
N ALA A 16 8.25 15.86 -14.24
CA ALA A 16 7.81 17.04 -14.98
C ALA A 16 6.30 17.22 -14.83
N GLU A 17 5.83 18.45 -14.75
CA GLU A 17 4.39 18.74 -14.80
C GLU A 17 3.82 18.34 -16.16
N SER A 18 2.66 17.69 -16.17
CA SER A 18 1.95 17.25 -17.37
C SER A 18 0.46 17.47 -17.16
N GLY A 19 -0.05 18.59 -17.64
CA GLY A 19 -1.45 19.00 -17.38
C GLY A 19 -1.67 19.25 -15.89
N ASP A 20 -2.62 18.55 -15.29
CA ASP A 20 -2.91 18.54 -13.85
C ASP A 20 -2.18 17.43 -13.08
N GLY A 21 -1.37 16.64 -13.78
CA GLY A 21 -0.59 15.53 -13.22
C GLY A 21 0.89 15.66 -13.45
N TRP A 22 1.58 14.53 -13.40
CA TRP A 22 3.03 14.44 -13.61
C TRP A 22 3.38 13.50 -14.75
N ARG A 23 4.50 13.77 -15.41
CA ARG A 23 5.25 12.78 -16.17
C ARG A 23 6.46 12.37 -15.35
N LEU A 24 6.57 11.09 -15.09
CA LEU A 24 7.70 10.49 -14.37
C LEU A 24 8.61 9.82 -15.37
N THR A 25 9.94 10.02 -15.21
CA THR A 25 10.95 9.16 -15.82
C THR A 25 11.51 8.24 -14.74
N VAL A 26 11.40 6.94 -14.94
CA VAL A 26 11.85 5.91 -14.00
C VAL A 26 12.98 5.11 -14.62
N ARG A 27 14.14 5.07 -13.94
CA ARG A 27 15.25 4.19 -14.29
C ARG A 27 14.96 2.81 -13.72
N ALA A 28 14.75 1.85 -14.60
CA ALA A 28 14.47 0.45 -14.29
C ALA A 28 14.93 -0.41 -15.48
N PRO A 29 16.23 -0.69 -15.59
CA PRO A 29 16.82 -1.29 -16.78
C PRO A 29 16.20 -2.63 -17.19
N LYS A 30 15.78 -3.45 -16.19
CA LYS A 30 15.16 -4.75 -16.48
C LYS A 30 13.77 -4.58 -17.10
N ALA A 31 12.94 -3.69 -16.54
CA ALA A 31 11.61 -3.42 -17.07
C ALA A 31 11.65 -2.60 -18.37
N ALA A 32 12.59 -1.65 -18.48
CA ALA A 32 12.70 -0.76 -19.63
C ALA A 32 13.24 -1.44 -20.90
N ALA A 33 14.05 -2.50 -20.74
CA ALA A 33 14.77 -3.14 -21.86
C ALA A 33 13.85 -3.59 -23.01
N ASP A 34 12.62 -3.99 -22.72
CA ASP A 34 11.61 -4.45 -23.66
C ASP A 34 10.26 -3.76 -23.49
N ALA A 35 10.21 -2.64 -22.73
CA ALA A 35 8.99 -1.88 -22.52
C ALA A 35 8.50 -1.24 -23.82
N VAL A 36 7.22 -1.40 -24.13
CA VAL A 36 6.60 -0.82 -25.31
C VAL A 36 5.55 0.23 -24.93
N HIS A 37 5.33 1.19 -25.83
CA HIS A 37 4.30 2.21 -25.64
C HIS A 37 2.91 1.58 -25.40
N GLY A 38 2.21 2.03 -24.37
CA GLY A 38 0.89 1.52 -23.98
C GLY A 38 0.93 0.32 -23.04
N GLU A 39 2.10 -0.24 -22.74
CA GLU A 39 2.25 -1.31 -21.73
C GLU A 39 2.03 -0.77 -20.32
N SER A 40 1.55 -1.64 -19.41
CA SER A 40 1.41 -1.31 -18.00
C SER A 40 2.60 -1.79 -17.20
N ILE A 41 3.18 -0.90 -16.38
CA ILE A 41 4.21 -1.21 -15.38
C ILE A 41 3.71 -0.72 -14.02
N ALA A 42 3.81 -1.55 -12.98
CA ALA A 42 3.53 -1.17 -11.61
C ALA A 42 4.75 -0.46 -11.00
N VAL A 43 4.55 0.74 -10.49
CA VAL A 43 5.55 1.56 -9.79
C VAL A 43 5.13 1.70 -8.33
N SER A 44 5.78 0.99 -7.43
CA SER A 44 5.36 0.85 -6.02
C SER A 44 3.87 0.55 -5.88
N GLY A 45 3.34 -0.36 -6.70
CA GLY A 45 1.94 -0.77 -6.68
C GLY A 45 0.98 0.17 -7.43
N VAL A 46 1.47 1.21 -8.08
CA VAL A 46 0.66 2.07 -8.94
C VAL A 46 0.81 1.62 -10.39
N CYS A 47 -0.27 1.18 -11.02
CA CYS A 47 -0.29 0.82 -12.44
C CYS A 47 -0.16 2.07 -13.29
N LEU A 48 0.94 2.16 -14.03
CA LEU A 48 1.22 3.27 -14.95
C LEU A 48 1.37 2.77 -16.38
N THR A 49 0.93 3.59 -17.34
CA THR A 49 1.06 3.30 -18.76
C THR A 49 2.33 3.92 -19.31
N VAL A 50 3.15 3.12 -19.96
CA VAL A 50 4.38 3.56 -20.63
C VAL A 50 4.05 4.46 -21.81
N VAL A 51 4.58 5.68 -21.82
CA VAL A 51 4.45 6.64 -22.94
C VAL A 51 5.72 6.81 -23.73
N GLY A 52 6.85 6.36 -23.20
CA GLY A 52 8.16 6.35 -23.85
C GLY A 52 9.12 5.44 -23.11
N SER A 53 10.14 4.95 -23.79
CA SER A 53 11.17 4.11 -23.15
C SER A 53 12.52 4.25 -23.86
N THR A 54 13.57 3.97 -23.11
CA THR A 54 14.95 3.76 -23.57
C THR A 54 15.41 2.39 -23.09
N ALA A 55 16.67 2.02 -23.28
CA ALA A 55 17.21 0.77 -22.76
C ALA A 55 17.25 0.70 -21.21
N GLU A 56 17.20 1.86 -20.52
CA GLU A 56 17.38 1.93 -19.07
C GLU A 56 16.21 2.61 -18.33
N THR A 57 15.39 3.38 -19.03
CA THR A 57 14.32 4.19 -18.44
C THR A 57 13.01 4.02 -19.18
N PHE A 58 11.91 4.23 -18.50
CA PHE A 58 10.62 4.45 -19.12
C PHE A 58 9.95 5.71 -18.56
N ASP A 59 9.12 6.33 -19.38
CA ASP A 59 8.30 7.47 -19.01
C ASP A 59 6.84 7.04 -18.85
N ALA A 60 6.17 7.58 -17.83
CA ALA A 60 4.75 7.34 -17.60
C ALA A 60 4.06 8.61 -17.11
N ASP A 61 2.82 8.83 -17.57
CA ASP A 61 1.98 9.91 -17.06
C ASP A 61 1.18 9.45 -15.84
N VAL A 62 1.13 10.31 -14.82
CA VAL A 62 0.43 10.05 -13.56
C VAL A 62 -0.62 11.14 -13.35
N MET A 63 -1.89 10.74 -13.31
CA MET A 63 -3.00 11.65 -13.08
C MET A 63 -3.00 12.20 -11.66
N LYS A 64 -3.52 13.42 -11.49
CA LYS A 64 -3.66 14.08 -10.20
C LYS A 64 -4.35 13.19 -9.16
N GLN A 65 -5.44 12.52 -9.51
CA GLN A 65 -6.14 11.62 -8.59
C GLN A 65 -5.23 10.53 -8.02
N THR A 66 -4.36 9.94 -8.85
CA THR A 66 -3.38 8.94 -8.41
C THR A 66 -2.36 9.55 -7.45
N LEU A 67 -1.88 10.76 -7.73
CA LEU A 67 -0.96 11.47 -6.85
C LEU A 67 -1.59 11.83 -5.50
N ASP A 68 -2.89 12.13 -5.47
CA ASP A 68 -3.61 12.49 -4.25
C ASP A 68 -3.81 11.27 -3.31
N VAL A 69 -4.01 10.06 -3.86
CA VAL A 69 -4.29 8.84 -3.06
C VAL A 69 -3.05 8.02 -2.76
N ALA A 70 -2.05 8.02 -3.64
CA ALA A 70 -0.86 7.18 -3.49
C ALA A 70 0.30 7.91 -2.81
N ALA A 71 1.19 7.15 -2.19
CA ALA A 71 2.44 7.66 -1.64
C ALA A 71 3.35 8.26 -2.74
N LEU A 72 3.10 7.92 -4.01
CA LEU A 72 3.80 8.44 -5.17
C LEU A 72 3.67 9.97 -5.31
N GLY A 73 2.59 10.58 -4.81
CA GLY A 73 2.40 12.03 -4.80
C GLY A 73 3.39 12.81 -3.93
N ALA A 74 4.11 12.13 -3.03
CA ALA A 74 5.19 12.71 -2.23
C ALA A 74 6.59 12.35 -2.79
N ALA A 75 6.67 11.69 -3.93
CA ALA A 75 7.93 11.27 -4.53
C ALA A 75 8.74 12.46 -5.03
N THR A 76 10.05 12.31 -4.99
CA THR A 76 11.03 13.29 -5.52
C THR A 76 12.01 12.55 -6.43
N VAL A 77 12.81 13.29 -7.19
CA VAL A 77 13.93 12.72 -7.91
C VAL A 77 14.88 12.02 -6.93
N GLY A 78 15.29 10.80 -7.25
CA GLY A 78 16.05 9.91 -6.37
C GLY A 78 15.17 8.95 -5.52
N THR A 79 13.85 9.10 -5.54
CA THR A 79 12.95 8.15 -4.83
C THR A 79 13.07 6.77 -5.44
N ARG A 80 13.37 5.76 -4.60
CA ARG A 80 13.41 4.35 -5.01
C ARG A 80 12.01 3.76 -5.01
N VAL A 81 11.70 2.98 -6.03
CA VAL A 81 10.36 2.40 -6.28
C VAL A 81 10.46 0.93 -6.63
N ASN A 82 9.48 0.14 -6.20
CA ASN A 82 9.32 -1.26 -6.62
C ASN A 82 8.76 -1.31 -8.04
N ILE A 83 9.30 -2.17 -8.88
CA ILE A 83 8.89 -2.30 -10.29
C ILE A 83 8.46 -3.72 -10.58
N GLU A 84 7.30 -3.85 -11.22
CA GLU A 84 6.80 -5.10 -11.79
C GLU A 84 6.14 -4.81 -13.14
N LYS A 85 6.49 -5.56 -14.18
CA LYS A 85 5.79 -5.53 -15.47
C LYS A 85 4.47 -6.26 -15.40
N ALA A 86 3.53 -5.87 -16.27
CA ALA A 86 2.27 -6.61 -16.39
C ALA A 86 2.53 -8.09 -16.74
N MET A 87 1.85 -8.97 -16.00
CA MET A 87 2.00 -10.43 -16.17
C MET A 87 1.58 -10.86 -17.58
N PRO A 88 2.45 -11.53 -18.35
CA PRO A 88 2.09 -12.06 -19.65
C PRO A 88 1.09 -13.21 -19.51
N VAL A 89 0.23 -13.38 -20.53
CA VAL A 89 -0.74 -14.48 -20.59
C VAL A 89 -0.03 -15.83 -20.52
N GLY A 90 -0.48 -16.69 -19.60
CA GLY A 90 0.11 -18.02 -19.40
C GLY A 90 1.24 -18.06 -18.37
N ALA A 91 1.66 -16.92 -17.80
CA ALA A 91 2.61 -16.90 -16.69
C ALA A 91 1.96 -17.41 -15.39
N ARG A 92 2.82 -17.78 -14.42
CA ARG A 92 2.36 -18.19 -13.08
C ARG A 92 1.99 -16.98 -12.24
N LEU A 93 0.87 -17.06 -11.54
CA LEU A 93 0.50 -16.10 -10.50
C LEU A 93 1.26 -16.48 -9.21
N GLY A 94 2.46 -15.91 -9.02
CA GLY A 94 3.34 -16.24 -7.88
C GLY A 94 2.92 -15.65 -6.55
N GLY A 95 2.15 -14.55 -6.56
CA GLY A 95 1.57 -13.90 -5.38
C GLY A 95 0.04 -14.02 -5.36
N HIS A 96 -0.66 -12.89 -5.46
CA HIS A 96 -2.12 -12.83 -5.61
C HIS A 96 -2.50 -11.91 -6.79
N ILE A 97 -3.79 -11.72 -7.04
CA ILE A 97 -4.26 -10.81 -8.10
C ILE A 97 -4.05 -9.38 -7.65
N VAL A 98 -3.02 -8.72 -8.21
CA VAL A 98 -2.73 -7.30 -7.98
C VAL A 98 -3.08 -6.53 -9.25
N GLN A 99 -3.87 -5.45 -9.10
CA GLN A 99 -4.32 -4.64 -10.22
C GLN A 99 -3.41 -3.43 -10.46
N GLY A 100 -2.68 -3.01 -9.42
CA GLY A 100 -1.95 -1.75 -9.40
C GLY A 100 -2.88 -0.56 -9.12
N HIS A 101 -4.02 -0.82 -8.50
CA HIS A 101 -5.03 0.18 -8.15
C HIS A 101 -5.00 0.42 -6.63
N VAL A 102 -4.14 1.34 -6.23
CA VAL A 102 -3.93 1.71 -4.82
C VAL A 102 -5.24 2.17 -4.21
N ASP A 103 -5.66 1.51 -3.13
CA ASP A 103 -6.88 1.84 -2.37
C ASP A 103 -6.67 3.00 -1.40
N GLY A 104 -5.45 3.10 -0.88
CA GLY A 104 -5.05 4.13 0.07
C GLY A 104 -3.60 3.95 0.50
N THR A 105 -3.20 4.66 1.54
CA THR A 105 -1.85 4.57 2.09
C THR A 105 -1.88 4.22 3.57
N GLY A 106 -0.89 3.45 3.99
CA GLY A 106 -0.57 3.22 5.40
C GLY A 106 0.72 3.92 5.80
N VAL A 107 0.93 4.03 7.11
CA VAL A 107 2.17 4.52 7.71
C VAL A 107 2.83 3.37 8.45
N VAL A 108 4.13 3.18 8.28
CA VAL A 108 4.91 2.21 9.06
C VAL A 108 4.93 2.67 10.52
N LEU A 109 4.28 1.92 11.39
CA LEU A 109 4.14 2.21 12.83
C LEU A 109 5.28 1.61 13.64
N GLU A 110 5.78 0.46 13.19
CA GLU A 110 6.82 -0.28 13.89
C GLU A 110 7.61 -1.14 12.90
N VAL A 111 8.92 -1.21 13.11
CA VAL A 111 9.83 -2.13 12.43
C VAL A 111 10.49 -2.98 13.50
N ARG A 112 10.27 -4.29 13.49
CA ARG A 112 10.89 -5.26 14.40
C ARG A 112 11.85 -6.18 13.64
N PRO A 113 13.15 -5.85 13.60
CA PRO A 113 14.14 -6.73 13.00
C PRO A 113 14.24 -8.03 13.80
N GLY A 114 14.27 -9.16 13.11
CA GLY A 114 14.52 -10.48 13.69
C GLY A 114 15.78 -11.11 13.09
N ALA A 115 16.16 -12.28 13.60
CA ALA A 115 17.35 -12.99 13.13
C ALA A 115 17.23 -13.50 11.68
N GLN A 116 16.01 -13.82 11.23
CA GLN A 116 15.75 -14.43 9.91
C GLN A 116 14.72 -13.65 9.08
N TRP A 117 13.88 -12.84 9.72
CA TRP A 117 12.85 -12.02 9.07
C TRP A 117 12.65 -10.73 9.86
N SER A 118 12.06 -9.73 9.23
CA SER A 118 11.64 -8.49 9.89
C SER A 118 10.11 -8.39 9.85
N VAL A 119 9.52 -7.88 10.93
CA VAL A 119 8.08 -7.60 10.98
C VAL A 119 7.88 -6.10 10.80
N LEU A 120 7.01 -5.73 9.86
CA LEU A 120 6.49 -4.38 9.72
C LEU A 120 5.05 -4.35 10.24
N ARG A 121 4.75 -3.39 11.14
CA ARG A 121 3.39 -3.01 11.49
C ARG A 121 3.05 -1.73 10.75
N ILE A 122 1.93 -1.74 10.06
CA ILE A 122 1.50 -0.66 9.18
C ILE A 122 0.10 -0.23 9.59
N SER A 123 -0.16 1.08 9.65
CA SER A 123 -1.51 1.59 9.90
C SER A 123 -2.45 1.23 8.76
N LEU A 124 -3.70 0.97 9.11
CA LEU A 124 -4.73 0.59 8.14
C LEU A 124 -5.87 1.62 8.22
N PRO A 125 -6.22 2.29 7.11
CA PRO A 125 -7.39 3.15 7.03
C PRO A 125 -8.66 2.42 7.46
N ASP A 126 -9.59 3.11 8.12
CA ASP A 126 -10.79 2.52 8.71
C ASP A 126 -11.69 1.86 7.66
N ASP A 127 -11.76 2.43 6.46
CA ASP A 127 -12.51 1.91 5.31
C ASP A 127 -11.89 0.66 4.68
N LEU A 128 -10.58 0.47 4.85
CA LEU A 128 -9.89 -0.72 4.37
C LEU A 128 -9.82 -1.84 5.42
N ALA A 129 -10.03 -1.52 6.70
CA ALA A 129 -9.91 -2.48 7.80
C ALA A 129 -10.80 -3.73 7.63
N PRO A 130 -12.06 -3.64 7.16
CA PRO A 130 -12.90 -4.82 6.94
C PRO A 130 -12.39 -5.76 5.83
N LEU A 131 -11.53 -5.27 4.93
CA LEU A 131 -11.04 -5.98 3.77
C LEU A 131 -9.75 -6.77 4.04
N VAL A 132 -9.08 -6.50 5.17
CA VAL A 132 -7.80 -7.11 5.54
C VAL A 132 -8.01 -8.14 6.63
N VAL A 133 -7.67 -9.40 6.35
CA VAL A 133 -7.90 -10.51 7.26
C VAL A 133 -6.59 -11.21 7.64
N ASP A 134 -6.54 -11.80 8.84
CA ASP A 134 -5.40 -12.63 9.24
C ASP A 134 -5.18 -13.76 8.24
N LYS A 135 -3.92 -13.98 7.83
CA LYS A 135 -3.50 -14.93 6.78
C LYS A 135 -4.02 -14.61 5.37
N GLY A 136 -4.66 -13.46 5.17
CA GLY A 136 -5.04 -12.96 3.83
C GLY A 136 -3.85 -12.38 3.08
N SER A 137 -4.09 -12.02 1.81
CA SER A 137 -3.14 -11.33 0.96
C SER A 137 -3.38 -9.82 1.00
N ILE A 138 -2.31 -9.05 0.93
CA ILE A 138 -2.32 -7.60 0.75
C ILE A 138 -1.12 -7.20 -0.11
N SER A 139 -1.28 -6.20 -0.95
CA SER A 139 -0.16 -5.57 -1.66
C SER A 139 0.31 -4.33 -0.91
N VAL A 140 1.60 -4.28 -0.56
CA VAL A 140 2.26 -3.14 0.08
C VAL A 140 3.36 -2.64 -0.85
N ASP A 141 3.26 -1.40 -1.32
CA ASP A 141 4.14 -0.85 -2.36
C ASP A 141 4.29 -1.81 -3.56
N GLY A 142 3.19 -2.45 -3.96
CA GLY A 142 3.17 -3.43 -5.05
C GLY A 142 3.61 -4.84 -4.66
N THR A 143 4.14 -5.05 -3.47
CA THR A 143 4.63 -6.36 -3.02
C THR A 143 3.51 -7.20 -2.44
N SER A 144 3.27 -8.40 -2.99
CA SER A 144 2.31 -9.38 -2.45
C SER A 144 2.82 -9.96 -1.14
N LEU A 145 2.07 -9.77 -0.07
CA LEU A 145 2.44 -10.20 1.28
C LEU A 145 1.29 -10.91 1.97
N THR A 146 1.64 -11.84 2.86
CA THR A 146 0.68 -12.46 3.76
C THR A 146 0.56 -11.63 5.03
N VAL A 147 -0.66 -11.29 5.40
CA VAL A 147 -0.97 -10.64 6.68
C VAL A 147 -0.68 -11.61 7.82
N SER A 148 0.24 -11.25 8.72
CA SER A 148 0.63 -12.10 9.86
C SER A 148 -0.14 -11.80 11.15
N ALA A 149 -0.71 -10.59 11.26
CA ALA A 149 -1.62 -10.18 12.32
C ALA A 149 -2.44 -8.96 11.88
N VAL A 150 -3.60 -8.78 12.49
CA VAL A 150 -4.44 -7.58 12.35
C VAL A 150 -4.85 -7.06 13.72
N SER A 151 -5.10 -5.75 13.82
CA SER A 151 -5.68 -5.16 15.03
C SER A 151 -7.01 -5.83 15.35
N PRO A 152 -7.37 -6.01 16.65
CA PRO A 152 -8.68 -6.49 17.01
C PRO A 152 -9.78 -5.60 16.43
N SER A 153 -10.85 -6.22 15.93
CA SER A 153 -12.06 -5.49 15.56
C SER A 153 -12.79 -5.09 16.84
N THR A 154 -12.38 -3.97 17.45
CA THR A 154 -13.10 -3.41 18.59
C THR A 154 -14.15 -2.47 18.05
N PRO A 155 -15.45 -2.68 18.35
CA PRO A 155 -16.43 -1.64 18.13
C PRO A 155 -15.99 -0.44 19.00
N SER A 156 -15.85 0.72 18.40
CA SER A 156 -15.69 1.98 19.12
C SER A 156 -16.97 2.21 19.95
N THR A 157 -17.02 1.70 21.16
CA THR A 157 -18.05 2.10 22.12
C THR A 157 -17.68 3.49 22.61
N GLY A 158 -18.09 4.48 21.85
CA GLY A 158 -18.18 5.85 22.32
C GLY A 158 -19.24 5.94 23.43
N SER A 159 -18.96 6.78 24.42
CA SER A 159 -19.78 7.20 25.55
C SER A 159 -19.91 6.24 26.74
N GLY A 160 -18.91 6.27 27.60
CA GLY A 160 -19.09 6.03 29.01
C GLY A 160 -18.95 7.34 29.75
N THR A 161 -20.07 7.99 30.08
CA THR A 161 -20.14 8.99 31.13
C THR A 161 -19.70 8.35 32.43
N GLN A 162 -18.53 8.73 32.95
CA GLN A 162 -18.19 8.51 34.35
C GLN A 162 -18.23 9.86 35.08
N GLU A 163 -19.31 10.07 35.81
CA GLU A 163 -19.31 10.92 36.97
C GLU A 163 -18.58 10.19 38.11
N GLY A 164 -17.57 10.81 38.66
CA GLY A 164 -16.82 10.26 39.79
C GLY A 164 -15.76 11.24 40.27
N SER A 165 -16.15 12.07 41.25
CA SER A 165 -15.29 13.00 42.02
C SER A 165 -14.13 12.26 42.70
N GLY A 166 -12.92 12.82 42.63
CA GLY A 166 -11.78 12.35 43.42
C GLY A 166 -10.51 13.13 43.10
N THR A 167 -10.24 14.15 43.88
CA THR A 167 -8.97 14.91 43.95
C THR A 167 -7.81 14.00 44.31
N GLN A 168 -6.70 14.04 43.54
CA GLN A 168 -5.34 13.96 44.09
C GLN A 168 -4.32 14.50 43.08
N GLU A 169 -3.49 15.42 43.62
CA GLU A 169 -2.31 16.01 42.98
C GLU A 169 -1.16 15.00 42.89
N GLY A 170 -0.34 15.07 41.83
CA GLY A 170 0.90 14.30 41.76
C GLY A 170 1.60 14.37 40.42
N SER A 171 2.51 15.35 40.32
CA SER A 171 3.81 15.30 39.61
C SER A 171 3.93 14.64 38.24
N GLY A 172 4.34 15.44 37.25
CA GLY A 172 4.54 15.13 35.84
C GLY A 172 5.51 14.01 35.50
N THR A 173 5.16 13.37 34.42
CA THR A 173 6.09 12.68 33.53
C THR A 173 5.56 12.86 32.10
N LEU A 174 6.45 13.16 31.19
CA LEU A 174 6.20 13.43 29.79
C LEU A 174 5.44 12.23 29.16
N GLU A 175 4.17 12.45 28.87
CA GLU A 175 3.38 11.50 28.11
C GLU A 175 3.84 11.54 26.66
N GLY A 176 4.46 10.42 26.22
CA GLY A 176 4.64 10.13 24.83
C GLY A 176 3.26 10.14 24.14
N SER A 177 3.15 10.85 23.03
CA SER A 177 1.99 10.91 22.15
C SER A 177 1.57 9.48 21.74
N GLY A 178 0.78 8.82 22.58
CA GLY A 178 0.10 7.57 22.27
C GLY A 178 -1.01 7.86 21.27
N THR A 179 -0.80 7.50 20.03
CA THR A 179 -1.85 7.43 18.99
C THR A 179 -2.99 6.57 19.53
N ARG A 180 -4.17 7.19 19.72
CA ARG A 180 -5.42 6.48 19.98
C ARG A 180 -5.61 5.41 18.92
N GLY A 181 -5.89 4.15 19.33
CA GLY A 181 -5.82 2.96 18.54
C GLY A 181 -6.61 3.01 17.22
N GLY A 182 -5.92 3.33 16.15
CA GLY A 182 -6.37 3.09 14.78
C GLY A 182 -6.13 1.63 14.39
N HIS A 183 -6.76 1.20 13.29
CA HIS A 183 -6.52 -0.14 12.74
C HIS A 183 -5.08 -0.27 12.22
N TRP A 184 -4.55 -1.48 12.28
CA TRP A 184 -3.24 -1.83 11.78
C TRP A 184 -3.20 -3.30 11.35
N PHE A 185 -2.21 -3.63 10.54
CA PHE A 185 -1.85 -5.01 10.21
C PHE A 185 -0.33 -5.19 10.29
N GLU A 186 0.10 -6.45 10.36
CA GLU A 186 1.51 -6.83 10.31
C GLU A 186 1.78 -7.73 9.12
N VAL A 187 2.99 -7.59 8.58
CA VAL A 187 3.57 -8.48 7.59
C VAL A 187 4.97 -8.90 8.03
N SER A 188 5.31 -10.16 7.75
CA SER A 188 6.64 -10.69 8.03
C SER A 188 7.43 -10.81 6.74
N LEU A 189 8.55 -10.08 6.64
CA LEU A 189 9.38 -10.00 5.45
C LEU A 189 10.58 -10.95 5.57
N ILE A 190 10.68 -11.90 4.66
CA ILE A 190 11.84 -12.80 4.53
C ILE A 190 13.05 -12.05 3.94
N PRO A 191 14.28 -12.55 4.12
CA PRO A 191 15.49 -11.88 3.60
C PRO A 191 15.43 -11.54 2.12
N GLU A 192 14.84 -12.39 1.28
CA GLU A 192 14.67 -12.14 -0.14
C GLU A 192 13.80 -10.90 -0.38
N THR A 193 12.65 -10.79 0.31
CA THR A 193 11.76 -9.63 0.18
C THR A 193 12.44 -8.34 0.65
N LEU A 194 13.21 -8.41 1.73
CA LEU A 194 13.97 -7.26 2.24
C LEU A 194 15.04 -6.79 1.24
N ALA A 195 15.66 -7.71 0.52
CA ALA A 195 16.70 -7.39 -0.46
C ALA A 195 16.13 -6.93 -1.81
N ALA A 196 15.03 -7.56 -2.26
CA ALA A 196 14.45 -7.35 -3.59
C ALA A 196 13.45 -6.19 -3.66
N THR A 197 13.06 -5.60 -2.53
CA THR A 197 12.03 -4.53 -2.48
C THR A 197 12.49 -3.33 -1.67
N THR A 198 11.82 -2.18 -1.87
CA THR A 198 12.03 -0.98 -1.05
C THR A 198 11.61 -1.17 0.40
N LEU A 199 10.85 -2.22 0.74
CA LEU A 199 10.37 -2.48 2.09
C LEU A 199 11.50 -2.77 3.07
N GLY A 200 12.64 -3.28 2.58
CA GLY A 200 13.84 -3.52 3.42
C GLY A 200 14.49 -2.26 3.97
N THR A 201 14.16 -1.09 3.43
CA THR A 201 14.71 0.20 3.87
C THR A 201 13.68 1.09 4.57
N ARG A 202 12.44 0.62 4.75
CA ARG A 202 11.39 1.40 5.40
C ARG A 202 11.66 1.59 6.88
N VAL A 203 11.37 2.79 7.36
CA VAL A 203 11.48 3.18 8.77
C VAL A 203 10.12 3.65 9.30
N VAL A 204 10.00 3.74 10.62
CA VAL A 204 8.79 4.28 11.28
C VAL A 204 8.50 5.70 10.77
N GLY A 205 7.26 5.92 10.36
CA GLY A 205 6.80 7.19 9.77
C GLY A 205 6.72 7.17 8.25
N ASP A 206 7.34 6.21 7.56
CA ASP A 206 7.26 6.09 6.11
C ASP A 206 5.84 5.75 5.66
N ARG A 207 5.39 6.38 4.56
CA ARG A 207 4.14 6.05 3.90
C ARG A 207 4.36 4.95 2.88
N VAL A 208 3.40 4.03 2.79
CA VAL A 208 3.39 2.93 1.81
C VAL A 208 2.03 2.87 1.13
N ASN A 209 2.00 2.46 -0.14
CA ASN A 209 0.79 2.20 -0.89
C ASN A 209 0.15 0.88 -0.44
N LEU A 210 -1.16 0.87 -0.31
CA LEU A 210 -1.94 -0.31 0.04
C LEU A 210 -2.93 -0.63 -1.08
N GLU A 211 -2.95 -1.88 -1.52
CA GLU A 211 -4.00 -2.45 -2.34
C GLU A 211 -4.51 -3.72 -1.66
N THR A 212 -5.79 -3.74 -1.30
CA THR A 212 -6.45 -4.89 -0.69
C THR A 212 -6.76 -5.95 -1.74
N ASP A 213 -6.94 -7.20 -1.32
CA ASP A 213 -7.33 -8.27 -2.26
C ASP A 213 -8.66 -7.92 -2.94
N ILE A 214 -8.65 -7.86 -4.27
CA ILE A 214 -9.82 -7.49 -5.07
C ILE A 214 -11.03 -8.39 -4.80
N LEU A 215 -10.81 -9.65 -4.39
CA LEU A 215 -11.90 -10.56 -4.03
C LEU A 215 -12.64 -10.08 -2.78
N ALA A 216 -11.92 -9.56 -1.78
CA ALA A 216 -12.54 -8.99 -0.57
C ALA A 216 -13.43 -7.78 -0.92
N ARG A 217 -12.96 -6.91 -1.80
CA ARG A 217 -13.72 -5.73 -2.26
C ARG A 217 -14.99 -6.11 -3.02
N HIS A 218 -14.93 -7.11 -3.90
CA HIS A 218 -16.12 -7.60 -4.60
C HIS A 218 -17.12 -8.22 -3.65
N VAL A 219 -16.67 -9.01 -2.67
CA VAL A 219 -17.55 -9.60 -1.65
C VAL A 219 -18.22 -8.53 -0.81
N GLU A 220 -17.47 -7.56 -0.31
CA GLU A 220 -18.02 -6.43 0.45
C GLU A 220 -19.09 -5.69 -0.35
N ARG A 221 -18.79 -5.34 -1.60
CA ARG A 221 -19.75 -4.63 -2.47
C ARG A 221 -21.04 -5.40 -2.68
N LEU A 222 -20.93 -6.71 -2.92
CA LEU A 222 -22.10 -7.59 -3.07
C LEU A 222 -22.94 -7.67 -1.79
N LEU A 223 -22.30 -7.75 -0.62
CA LEU A 223 -22.99 -7.78 0.67
C LEU A 223 -23.70 -6.46 0.96
N ALA A 224 -23.07 -5.32 0.66
CA ALA A 224 -23.66 -4.00 0.85
C ALA A 224 -24.95 -3.83 0.02
N PHE A 225 -25.01 -4.37 -1.20
CA PHE A 225 -26.24 -4.36 -2.01
C PHE A 225 -27.35 -5.27 -1.47
N ARG A 226 -26.98 -6.39 -0.85
CA ARG A 226 -27.98 -7.31 -0.24
C ARG A 226 -28.52 -6.78 1.08
N ALA A 227 -27.73 -6.01 1.82
CA ALA A 227 -28.13 -5.42 3.09
C ALA A 227 -28.99 -4.16 2.93
N ALA A 228 -29.04 -3.54 1.74
CA ALA A 228 -29.93 -2.41 1.48
C ALA A 228 -31.39 -2.90 1.57
N PRO A 229 -32.24 -2.34 2.48
CA PRO A 229 -33.64 -2.72 2.55
C PRO A 229 -34.30 -2.45 1.20
N GLU A 230 -35.05 -3.41 0.69
CA GLU A 230 -35.94 -3.17 -0.45
C GLU A 230 -36.88 -2.02 -0.03
N GLY A 231 -36.54 -0.81 -0.47
CA GLY A 231 -37.33 0.38 -0.27
C GLY A 231 -38.71 0.12 -0.88
N GLY A 232 -39.69 -0.05 -0.01
CA GLY A 232 -41.03 -0.35 -0.38
C GLY A 232 -41.57 0.66 -1.42
N SER A 233 -41.75 0.18 -2.61
CA SER A 233 -42.64 0.83 -3.57
C SER A 233 -44.09 0.67 -3.08
N ARG A 234 -44.71 1.72 -2.64
CA ARG A 234 -46.12 1.95 -2.74
C ARG A 234 -46.37 3.35 -3.26
#